data_7de045407a3e5d6b9ff00d1b7d8a5464
#
_entry.id   7de045407a3e5d6b9ff00d1b7d8a5464
#
_cell.length_a   1.000
_cell.length_b   1.000
_cell.length_c   1.000
_cell.angle_alpha   90.00
_cell.angle_beta   90.00
_cell.angle_gamma   90.00
#
_symmetry.space_group_name_H-M   'P 1'
#
loop_
_entity.id
_entity.type
_entity.pdbx_description
1 polymer ?
#
loop_
_entity_poly.entity_id
_entity_poly.type
_entity_poly.pdbx_seq_one_letter_code
_entity_poly.pdbx_strand_id
1 'polypeptide(L)'
;FSPNYLKILSSSLCADQSSNIRLNLFNNDAVRAMQFDINFPNGFVLDNSNVTGSTLLDGFEITSSSIGGNSHRFIIYSVSNSNIQPGDNTVLNLPISVDSSINSGGYNFTISNVTLSDVNNQNIASQVEETGTIIIIELTTTVVSLAGDNPITMEVGSIFTDPGATAANSCDNNISVAVSSTVDTSVVGSYTITYTATDASGNTATAVTRT
;
A
#
# COMPACT_ATOMS: atom_id res chain seq x y z
N PHE A 1 25.53 -24.17 3.91
CA PHE A 1 25.26 -23.16 2.87
C PHE A 1 23.99 -22.43 3.26
N SER A 2 24.08 -21.13 3.50
CA SER A 2 22.89 -20.29 3.67
C SER A 2 22.31 -19.98 2.29
N PRO A 3 20.98 -19.98 2.14
CA PRO A 3 20.37 -19.84 0.83
C PRO A 3 20.51 -18.41 0.27
N ASN A 4 20.63 -18.28 -1.05
CA ASN A 4 20.42 -17.03 -1.79
C ASN A 4 19.03 -17.09 -2.43
N TYR A 5 18.12 -16.19 -2.08
CA TYR A 5 16.73 -16.22 -2.55
C TYR A 5 16.10 -14.83 -2.64
N LEU A 6 15.00 -14.74 -3.36
CA LEU A 6 14.13 -13.59 -3.42
C LEU A 6 12.85 -13.82 -2.60
N LYS A 7 12.35 -12.78 -1.96
CA LYS A 7 11.13 -12.84 -1.16
C LYS A 7 10.30 -11.57 -1.32
N ILE A 8 9.01 -11.73 -1.54
CA ILE A 8 8.05 -10.63 -1.41
C ILE A 8 7.74 -10.43 0.07
N LEU A 9 7.91 -9.19 0.55
CA LEU A 9 7.58 -8.87 1.93
C LEU A 9 6.06 -8.83 2.10
N SER A 10 5.58 -9.52 3.13
CA SER A 10 4.17 -9.49 3.50
C SER A 10 3.75 -8.08 3.91
N SER A 11 2.59 -7.66 3.45
CA SER A 11 1.99 -6.37 3.79
C SER A 11 0.47 -6.48 3.80
N SER A 12 -0.20 -5.45 4.30
CA SER A 12 -1.65 -5.33 4.27
C SER A 12 -2.02 -4.18 3.34
N LEU A 13 -3.01 -4.40 2.49
CA LEU A 13 -3.53 -3.43 1.53
C LEU A 13 -5.05 -3.40 1.61
N CYS A 14 -5.64 -2.31 1.16
CA CYS A 14 -7.08 -2.24 0.96
C CYS A 14 -7.43 -2.54 -0.50
N ALA A 15 -8.59 -3.13 -0.73
CA ALA A 15 -9.16 -3.24 -2.07
C ALA A 15 -9.36 -1.83 -2.67
N ASP A 16 -9.38 -1.73 -4.00
CA ASP A 16 -9.52 -0.48 -4.75
C ASP A 16 -8.42 0.57 -4.49
N GLN A 17 -7.26 0.13 -4.02
CA GLN A 17 -6.12 1.01 -3.79
C GLN A 17 -4.89 0.57 -4.58
N SER A 18 -4.02 1.53 -4.84
CA SER A 18 -2.68 1.28 -5.38
C SER A 18 -1.65 1.36 -4.25
N SER A 19 -0.68 0.48 -4.26
CA SER A 19 0.39 0.45 -3.27
C SER A 19 1.66 -0.14 -3.87
N ASN A 20 2.77 0.02 -3.15
CA ASN A 20 4.03 -0.61 -3.51
C ASN A 20 4.27 -1.85 -2.64
N ILE A 21 4.40 -3.01 -3.26
CA ILE A 21 4.95 -4.19 -2.59
C ILE A 21 6.47 -4.23 -2.78
N ARG A 22 7.17 -4.78 -1.80
CA ARG A 22 8.63 -4.82 -1.81
C ARG A 22 9.12 -6.23 -2.06
N LEU A 23 10.09 -6.34 -2.98
CA LEU A 23 10.86 -7.55 -3.21
C LEU A 23 12.21 -7.40 -2.52
N ASN A 24 12.52 -8.32 -1.61
CA ASN A 24 13.81 -8.43 -0.97
C ASN A 24 14.67 -9.51 -1.65
N LEU A 25 15.95 -9.25 -1.72
CA LEU A 25 17.00 -10.21 -1.98
C LEU A 25 17.70 -10.54 -0.66
N PHE A 26 17.70 -11.82 -0.29
CA PHE A 26 18.59 -12.36 0.70
C PHE A 26 19.75 -13.07 -0.01
N ASN A 27 20.96 -12.59 0.20
CA ASN A 27 22.13 -13.17 -0.45
C ASN A 27 23.36 -13.20 0.47
N ASN A 28 24.11 -14.30 0.38
CA ASN A 28 25.38 -14.48 1.09
C ASN A 28 26.57 -14.28 0.17
N ASP A 29 26.33 -14.27 -1.13
CA ASP A 29 27.32 -14.04 -2.16
C ASP A 29 26.96 -12.78 -2.96
N ALA A 30 27.94 -12.11 -3.54
CA ALA A 30 27.71 -10.93 -4.35
C ALA A 30 26.94 -11.29 -5.63
N VAL A 31 25.84 -10.58 -5.90
CA VAL A 31 24.95 -10.80 -7.05
C VAL A 31 25.20 -9.74 -8.10
N ARG A 32 25.42 -10.14 -9.35
CA ARG A 32 25.64 -9.25 -10.52
C ARG A 32 24.43 -9.19 -11.44
N ALA A 33 23.66 -10.26 -11.52
CA ALA A 33 22.44 -10.30 -12.31
C ALA A 33 21.40 -11.18 -11.66
N MET A 34 20.13 -10.92 -11.92
CA MET A 34 19.02 -11.76 -11.49
C MET A 34 17.95 -11.82 -12.56
N GLN A 35 17.35 -13.00 -12.70
CA GLN A 35 16.13 -13.23 -13.45
C GLN A 35 15.16 -14.00 -12.58
N PHE A 36 13.89 -13.65 -12.65
CA PHE A 36 12.82 -14.35 -11.94
C PHE A 36 11.47 -14.00 -12.55
N ASP A 37 10.49 -14.84 -12.27
CA ASP A 37 9.10 -14.64 -12.65
C ASP A 37 8.28 -14.41 -11.36
N ILE A 38 7.34 -13.46 -11.41
CA ILE A 38 6.33 -13.28 -10.35
C ILE A 38 4.96 -13.56 -10.94
N ASN A 39 4.20 -14.45 -10.30
CA ASN A 39 2.79 -14.64 -10.57
C ASN A 39 1.97 -13.84 -9.55
N PHE A 40 1.18 -12.89 -10.08
CA PHE A 40 0.26 -12.08 -9.31
C PHE A 40 -1.08 -12.78 -9.23
N PRO A 41 -1.73 -12.85 -8.06
CA PRO A 41 -3.09 -13.36 -7.96
C PRO A 41 -4.07 -12.57 -8.82
N ASN A 42 -5.19 -13.18 -9.21
CA ASN A 42 -6.25 -12.47 -9.93
C ASN A 42 -6.72 -11.25 -9.13
N GLY A 43 -6.98 -10.14 -9.83
CA GLY A 43 -7.40 -8.88 -9.23
C GLY A 43 -6.25 -8.00 -8.74
N PHE A 44 -4.99 -8.43 -8.92
CA PHE A 44 -3.81 -7.61 -8.69
C PHE A 44 -3.15 -7.30 -10.03
N VAL A 45 -2.89 -6.02 -10.27
CA VAL A 45 -2.28 -5.55 -11.53
C VAL A 45 -1.00 -4.81 -11.22
N LEU A 46 0.10 -5.25 -11.84
CA LEU A 46 1.39 -4.56 -11.75
C LEU A 46 1.38 -3.33 -12.69
N ASP A 47 1.72 -2.16 -12.16
CA ASP A 47 2.12 -1.02 -12.98
C ASP A 47 3.58 -1.19 -13.43
N ASN A 48 3.74 -1.87 -14.54
CA ASN A 48 5.05 -2.25 -15.06
C ASN A 48 5.93 -1.05 -15.43
N SER A 49 5.33 0.10 -15.75
CA SER A 49 6.05 1.31 -16.15
C SER A 49 6.70 2.05 -14.98
N ASN A 50 6.21 1.80 -13.77
CA ASN A 50 6.64 2.45 -12.54
C ASN A 50 7.38 1.52 -11.56
N VAL A 51 7.81 0.35 -12.02
CA VAL A 51 8.73 -0.51 -11.24
C VAL A 51 10.05 0.23 -11.02
N THR A 52 10.49 0.31 -9.76
CA THR A 52 11.72 1.02 -9.39
C THR A 52 12.65 0.13 -8.58
N GLY A 53 13.96 0.27 -8.86
CA GLY A 53 15.02 -0.31 -8.05
C GLY A 53 15.27 0.50 -6.77
N SER A 54 15.81 -0.16 -5.75
CA SER A 54 16.43 0.54 -4.63
C SER A 54 17.81 1.10 -5.04
N THR A 55 18.44 1.90 -4.19
CA THR A 55 19.80 2.43 -4.42
C THR A 55 20.87 1.34 -4.57
N LEU A 56 20.59 0.10 -4.13
CA LEU A 56 21.46 -1.05 -4.35
C LEU A 56 21.58 -1.44 -5.83
N LEU A 57 20.61 -1.03 -6.64
CA LEU A 57 20.60 -1.26 -8.09
C LEU A 57 21.13 -0.07 -8.88
N ASP A 58 21.85 0.85 -8.26
CA ASP A 58 22.57 1.90 -8.97
C ASP A 58 23.61 1.27 -9.89
N GLY A 59 23.53 1.56 -11.20
CA GLY A 59 24.36 0.93 -12.23
C GLY A 59 23.84 -0.43 -12.72
N PHE A 60 22.57 -0.75 -12.41
CA PHE A 60 21.87 -1.90 -12.98
C PHE A 60 20.76 -1.43 -13.93
N GLU A 61 20.49 -2.23 -14.93
CA GLU A 61 19.31 -2.09 -15.77
C GLU A 61 18.23 -3.04 -15.31
N ILE A 62 16.99 -2.53 -15.24
CA ILE A 62 15.81 -3.27 -14.80
C ILE A 62 14.87 -3.36 -16.00
N THR A 63 14.53 -4.56 -16.40
CA THR A 63 13.51 -4.82 -17.42
C THR A 63 12.45 -5.75 -16.87
N SER A 64 11.21 -5.53 -17.27
CA SER A 64 10.08 -6.40 -16.93
C SER A 64 9.15 -6.54 -18.12
N SER A 65 8.57 -7.74 -18.28
CA SER A 65 7.65 -8.07 -19.38
C SER A 65 6.62 -9.06 -18.92
N SER A 66 5.39 -8.92 -19.41
CA SER A 66 4.37 -9.95 -19.24
C SER A 66 4.75 -11.22 -20.01
N ILE A 67 4.60 -12.36 -19.38
CA ILE A 67 4.88 -13.69 -19.96
C ILE A 67 3.61 -14.54 -20.13
N GLY A 68 2.44 -13.92 -20.00
CA GLY A 68 1.13 -14.54 -20.13
C GLY A 68 0.40 -14.71 -18.79
N GLY A 69 -0.93 -14.70 -18.85
CA GLY A 69 -1.74 -14.66 -17.63
C GLY A 69 -1.42 -13.42 -16.80
N ASN A 70 -1.31 -13.61 -15.49
CA ASN A 70 -0.96 -12.55 -14.55
C ASN A 70 0.50 -12.65 -14.10
N SER A 71 1.39 -13.19 -14.95
CA SER A 71 2.79 -13.41 -14.66
C SER A 71 3.70 -12.43 -15.39
N HIS A 72 4.71 -11.96 -14.69
CA HIS A 72 5.71 -11.04 -15.20
C HIS A 72 7.12 -11.58 -14.99
N ARG A 73 7.98 -11.47 -16.01
CA ARG A 73 9.40 -11.77 -15.92
C ARG A 73 10.18 -10.50 -15.68
N PHE A 74 11.09 -10.57 -14.72
CA PHE A 74 12.05 -9.50 -14.39
C PHE A 74 13.45 -9.97 -14.75
N ILE A 75 14.22 -9.08 -15.39
CA ILE A 75 15.63 -9.28 -15.67
C ILE A 75 16.36 -8.02 -15.20
N ILE A 76 17.33 -8.20 -14.32
CA ILE A 76 18.10 -7.13 -13.69
C ILE A 76 19.56 -7.50 -13.83
N TYR A 77 20.35 -6.62 -14.44
CA TYR A 77 21.77 -6.89 -14.67
C TYR A 77 22.62 -5.62 -14.57
N SER A 78 23.82 -5.79 -14.07
CA SER A 78 24.76 -4.68 -13.94
C SER A 78 25.29 -4.25 -15.31
N VAL A 79 25.19 -2.96 -15.61
CA VAL A 79 25.79 -2.34 -16.80
C VAL A 79 27.14 -1.66 -16.49
N SER A 80 27.49 -1.56 -15.21
CA SER A 80 28.70 -0.88 -14.71
C SER A 80 29.68 -1.82 -14.00
N ASN A 81 29.49 -3.14 -14.08
CA ASN A 81 30.19 -4.16 -13.28
C ASN A 81 29.99 -4.04 -11.76
N SER A 82 28.96 -3.33 -11.32
CA SER A 82 28.55 -3.28 -9.93
C SER A 82 28.00 -4.63 -9.46
N ASN A 83 28.05 -4.87 -8.16
CA ASN A 83 27.49 -6.07 -7.54
C ASN A 83 26.65 -5.67 -6.33
N ILE A 84 25.55 -6.37 -6.13
CA ILE A 84 24.79 -6.30 -4.88
C ILE A 84 25.57 -7.11 -3.84
N GLN A 85 26.02 -6.44 -2.79
CA GLN A 85 26.76 -7.09 -1.71
C GLN A 85 25.87 -7.98 -0.86
N PRO A 86 26.42 -8.98 -0.16
CA PRO A 86 25.68 -9.84 0.75
C PRO A 86 24.80 -9.06 1.72
N GLY A 87 23.58 -9.55 1.96
CA GLY A 87 22.63 -8.92 2.88
C GLY A 87 21.19 -9.44 2.74
N ASP A 88 20.30 -8.80 3.49
CA ASP A 88 18.82 -8.92 3.36
C ASP A 88 18.28 -7.51 3.09
N ASN A 89 18.02 -7.23 1.85
CA ASN A 89 17.71 -5.87 1.43
C ASN A 89 16.59 -5.83 0.40
N THR A 90 15.78 -4.77 0.45
CA THR A 90 14.83 -4.49 -0.62
C THR A 90 15.59 -4.14 -1.90
N VAL A 91 15.28 -4.83 -2.99
CA VAL A 91 15.87 -4.59 -4.31
C VAL A 91 14.88 -3.92 -5.26
N LEU A 92 13.59 -4.28 -5.21
CA LEU A 92 12.56 -3.66 -6.05
C LEU A 92 11.37 -3.16 -5.23
N ASN A 93 10.79 -2.06 -5.71
CA ASN A 93 9.44 -1.64 -5.39
C ASN A 93 8.55 -1.94 -6.60
N LEU A 94 7.48 -2.68 -6.37
CA LEU A 94 6.54 -3.14 -7.37
C LEU A 94 5.19 -2.43 -7.12
N PRO A 95 4.88 -1.38 -7.87
CA PRO A 95 3.60 -0.69 -7.74
C PRO A 95 2.50 -1.58 -8.29
N ILE A 96 1.50 -1.84 -7.46
CA ILE A 96 0.33 -2.65 -7.81
C ILE A 96 -0.95 -1.88 -7.54
N SER A 97 -1.97 -2.16 -8.32
CA SER A 97 -3.36 -1.83 -8.01
C SER A 97 -4.14 -3.09 -7.66
N VAL A 98 -5.10 -2.94 -6.76
CA VAL A 98 -5.99 -4.01 -6.30
C VAL A 98 -7.39 -3.69 -6.78
N ASP A 99 -8.02 -4.65 -7.48
CA ASP A 99 -9.39 -4.50 -7.98
C ASP A 99 -10.39 -4.38 -6.81
N SER A 100 -11.41 -3.53 -6.97
CA SER A 100 -12.45 -3.31 -5.97
C SER A 100 -13.30 -4.55 -5.67
N SER A 101 -13.32 -5.52 -6.57
CA SER A 101 -14.06 -6.79 -6.40
C SER A 101 -13.32 -7.83 -5.57
N ILE A 102 -12.07 -7.57 -5.17
CA ILE A 102 -11.28 -8.49 -4.36
C ILE A 102 -11.78 -8.51 -2.93
N ASN A 103 -12.10 -9.70 -2.43
CA ASN A 103 -12.52 -9.90 -1.04
C ASN A 103 -11.34 -9.73 -0.07
N SER A 104 -11.65 -9.46 1.19
CA SER A 104 -10.66 -9.53 2.27
C SER A 104 -10.09 -10.96 2.40
N GLY A 105 -8.80 -11.06 2.72
CA GLY A 105 -8.12 -12.33 2.87
C GLY A 105 -6.65 -12.29 2.49
N GLY A 106 -5.99 -13.43 2.57
CA GLY A 106 -4.59 -13.59 2.19
C GLY A 106 -4.43 -14.03 0.74
N TYR A 107 -3.58 -13.34 -0.01
CA TYR A 107 -3.27 -13.60 -1.41
C TYR A 107 -1.78 -13.90 -1.57
N ASN A 108 -1.47 -15.05 -2.16
CA ASN A 108 -0.09 -15.50 -2.33
C ASN A 108 0.45 -15.07 -3.69
N PHE A 109 1.58 -14.39 -3.66
CA PHE A 109 2.40 -14.07 -4.81
C PHE A 109 3.52 -15.10 -4.89
N THR A 110 3.66 -15.74 -6.03
CA THR A 110 4.65 -16.80 -6.20
C THR A 110 5.83 -16.30 -7.04
N ILE A 111 7.05 -16.48 -6.53
CA ILE A 111 8.28 -16.23 -7.27
C ILE A 111 8.80 -17.57 -7.79
N SER A 112 9.13 -17.63 -9.06
CA SER A 112 9.61 -18.83 -9.73
C SER A 112 10.71 -18.52 -10.74
N ASN A 113 11.33 -19.56 -11.30
CA ASN A 113 12.38 -19.43 -12.33
C ASN A 113 13.53 -18.50 -11.92
N VAL A 114 13.92 -18.54 -10.63
CA VAL A 114 14.94 -17.67 -10.07
C VAL A 114 16.33 -18.10 -10.54
N THR A 115 17.04 -17.13 -11.12
CA THR A 115 18.48 -17.23 -11.39
C THR A 115 19.15 -16.02 -10.75
N LEU A 116 20.12 -16.24 -9.87
CA LEU A 116 20.97 -15.21 -9.29
C LEU A 116 22.39 -15.50 -9.75
N SER A 117 22.97 -14.59 -10.53
CA SER A 117 24.32 -14.79 -11.08
C SER A 117 25.35 -14.03 -10.28
N ASP A 118 26.41 -14.71 -9.89
CA ASP A 118 27.59 -14.11 -9.26
C ASP A 118 28.49 -13.38 -10.27
N VAL A 119 29.63 -12.93 -9.80
CA VAL A 119 30.65 -12.25 -10.62
C VAL A 119 31.27 -13.14 -11.70
N ASN A 120 31.15 -14.46 -11.58
CA ASN A 120 31.66 -15.45 -12.52
C ASN A 120 30.55 -16.01 -13.43
N ASN A 121 29.36 -15.40 -13.43
CA ASN A 121 28.16 -15.85 -14.13
C ASN A 121 27.68 -17.24 -13.72
N GLN A 122 27.95 -17.67 -12.47
CA GLN A 122 27.43 -18.91 -11.92
C GLN A 122 26.08 -18.65 -11.26
N ASN A 123 25.11 -19.54 -11.49
CA ASN A 123 23.85 -19.47 -10.78
C ASN A 123 24.02 -19.91 -9.32
N ILE A 124 23.78 -18.99 -8.41
CA ILE A 124 23.91 -19.18 -6.97
C ILE A 124 22.54 -19.18 -6.25
N ALA A 125 21.43 -19.12 -7.01
CA ALA A 125 20.08 -19.13 -6.43
C ALA A 125 19.81 -20.47 -5.71
N SER A 126 19.16 -20.36 -4.55
CA SER A 126 18.53 -21.52 -3.92
C SER A 126 17.33 -21.96 -4.76
N GLN A 127 17.15 -23.26 -4.91
CA GLN A 127 16.04 -23.85 -5.66
C GLN A 127 14.72 -23.87 -4.84
N VAL A 128 14.48 -22.84 -4.05
CA VAL A 128 13.27 -22.72 -3.22
C VAL A 128 12.33 -21.74 -3.89
N GLU A 129 11.11 -22.19 -4.17
CA GLU A 129 10.03 -21.28 -4.53
C GLU A 129 9.62 -20.49 -3.28
N GLU A 130 9.76 -19.18 -3.33
CA GLU A 130 9.36 -18.30 -2.24
C GLU A 130 8.00 -17.67 -2.55
N THR A 131 7.13 -17.70 -1.55
CA THR A 131 5.83 -17.04 -1.63
C THR A 131 5.79 -15.85 -0.70
N GLY A 132 5.27 -14.72 -1.19
CA GLY A 132 4.89 -13.60 -0.34
C GLY A 132 3.37 -13.55 -0.20
N THR A 133 2.88 -13.26 0.99
CA THR A 133 1.45 -13.11 1.24
C THR A 133 1.10 -11.65 1.42
N ILE A 134 0.15 -11.16 0.63
CA ILE A 134 -0.47 -9.85 0.82
C ILE A 134 -1.85 -10.07 1.44
N ILE A 135 -2.14 -9.35 2.51
CA ILE A 135 -3.43 -9.41 3.19
C ILE A 135 -4.29 -8.25 2.69
N ILE A 136 -5.43 -8.56 2.08
CA ILE A 136 -6.44 -7.55 1.75
C ILE A 136 -7.33 -7.35 2.98
N ILE A 137 -7.37 -6.12 3.44
CA ILE A 137 -8.21 -5.68 4.56
C ILE A 137 -9.59 -5.33 3.99
N GLU A 138 -10.64 -5.79 4.66
CA GLU A 138 -12.00 -5.38 4.33
C GLU A 138 -12.17 -3.88 4.58
N LEU A 139 -12.68 -3.17 3.58
CA LEU A 139 -13.03 -1.76 3.72
C LEU A 139 -14.29 -1.65 4.57
N THR A 140 -14.15 -1.18 5.81
CA THR A 140 -15.30 -0.85 6.66
C THR A 140 -15.92 0.48 6.22
N THR A 141 -17.19 0.68 6.58
CA THR A 141 -17.87 1.96 6.33
C THR A 141 -17.15 3.11 7.02
N THR A 142 -17.06 4.25 6.34
CA THR A 142 -16.54 5.49 6.93
C THR A 142 -17.43 5.92 8.11
N VAL A 143 -16.82 6.21 9.25
CA VAL A 143 -17.51 6.64 10.47
C VAL A 143 -17.05 8.04 10.84
N VAL A 144 -18.01 8.95 11.10
CA VAL A 144 -17.75 10.28 11.65
C VAL A 144 -17.93 10.22 13.17
N SER A 145 -16.96 10.77 13.91
CA SER A 145 -16.97 10.83 15.36
C SER A 145 -16.82 12.28 15.82
N LEU A 146 -17.77 12.77 16.65
CA LEU A 146 -17.71 14.12 17.21
C LEU A 146 -16.57 14.24 18.23
N ALA A 147 -15.85 15.35 18.20
CA ALA A 147 -14.92 15.75 19.28
C ALA A 147 -15.67 16.63 20.30
N GLY A 148 -15.50 16.38 21.59
CA GLY A 148 -16.16 17.14 22.68
C GLY A 148 -17.64 16.82 22.85
N ASP A 149 -18.32 17.68 23.60
CA ASP A 149 -19.70 17.45 24.06
C ASP A 149 -20.76 17.59 22.96
N ASN A 150 -21.85 16.85 23.11
CA ASN A 150 -23.06 16.99 22.32
C ASN A 150 -24.29 16.63 23.18
N PRO A 151 -25.22 17.54 23.44
CA PRO A 151 -25.27 18.93 23.00
C PRO A 151 -24.29 19.85 23.72
N ILE A 152 -24.03 21.05 23.15
CA ILE A 152 -23.31 22.14 23.80
C ILE A 152 -24.34 23.23 24.15
N THR A 153 -24.36 23.65 25.44
CA THR A 153 -25.21 24.75 25.92
C THR A 153 -24.35 25.93 26.28
N MET A 154 -24.76 27.13 25.84
CA MET A 154 -24.04 28.38 26.08
C MET A 154 -24.99 29.57 26.24
N GLU A 155 -24.49 30.67 26.81
CA GLU A 155 -25.26 31.89 26.94
C GLU A 155 -25.26 32.68 25.61
N VAL A 156 -26.38 33.39 25.35
CA VAL A 156 -26.48 34.26 24.19
C VAL A 156 -25.39 35.34 24.18
N GLY A 157 -24.80 35.58 23.02
CA GLY A 157 -23.70 36.52 22.84
C GLY A 157 -22.31 35.97 23.19
N SER A 158 -22.21 34.73 23.71
CA SER A 158 -20.91 34.06 23.93
C SER A 158 -20.25 33.67 22.60
N ILE A 159 -18.93 33.55 22.64
CA ILE A 159 -18.14 33.07 21.49
C ILE A 159 -18.26 31.53 21.43
N PHE A 160 -18.77 31.03 20.30
CA PHE A 160 -18.79 29.60 20.03
C PHE A 160 -17.55 29.16 19.24
N THR A 161 -16.89 28.12 19.70
CA THR A 161 -15.83 27.43 18.95
C THR A 161 -16.23 25.99 18.78
N ASP A 162 -16.41 25.54 17.54
CA ASP A 162 -16.75 24.15 17.25
C ASP A 162 -15.57 23.24 17.59
N PRO A 163 -15.74 22.22 18.49
CA PRO A 163 -14.72 21.22 18.76
C PRO A 163 -14.42 20.32 17.56
N GLY A 164 -15.29 20.31 16.54
CA GLY A 164 -15.11 19.56 15.30
C GLY A 164 -15.49 18.09 15.38
N ALA A 165 -15.07 17.35 14.37
CA ALA A 165 -15.25 15.91 14.26
C ALA A 165 -14.08 15.28 13.50
N THR A 166 -13.90 13.97 13.65
CA THR A 166 -12.94 13.16 12.86
C THR A 166 -13.71 12.13 12.06
N ALA A 167 -13.10 11.67 10.97
CA ALA A 167 -13.66 10.56 10.18
C ALA A 167 -12.57 9.56 9.83
N ALA A 168 -12.91 8.28 9.89
CA ALA A 168 -12.00 7.18 9.59
C ALA A 168 -12.75 5.93 9.11
N ASN A 169 -12.03 5.03 8.46
CA ASN A 169 -12.43 3.65 8.20
C ASN A 169 -11.22 2.71 8.41
N SER A 170 -11.34 1.43 8.07
CA SER A 170 -10.24 0.46 8.24
C SER A 170 -9.00 0.75 7.39
N CYS A 171 -9.14 1.58 6.36
CA CYS A 171 -8.10 1.85 5.35
C CYS A 171 -7.55 3.27 5.40
N ASP A 172 -8.27 4.20 6.03
CA ASP A 172 -7.86 5.59 6.20
C ASP A 172 -8.31 6.11 7.57
N ASN A 173 -7.35 6.59 8.34
CA ASN A 173 -7.57 7.14 9.67
C ASN A 173 -7.75 8.67 9.69
N ASN A 174 -7.70 9.33 8.53
CA ASN A 174 -7.74 10.78 8.42
C ASN A 174 -8.55 11.28 7.22
N ILE A 175 -9.80 10.83 7.14
CA ILE A 175 -10.72 11.25 6.09
C ILE A 175 -11.21 12.67 6.39
N SER A 176 -11.20 13.54 5.37
CA SER A 176 -11.64 14.93 5.52
C SER A 176 -13.11 15.04 5.89
N VAL A 177 -13.43 15.85 6.91
CA VAL A 177 -14.79 16.12 7.36
C VAL A 177 -15.27 17.45 6.80
N ALA A 178 -16.39 17.43 6.09
CA ALA A 178 -17.11 18.63 5.68
C ALA A 178 -18.09 19.05 6.76
N VAL A 179 -18.14 20.36 7.05
CA VAL A 179 -18.95 20.93 8.13
C VAL A 179 -19.94 21.95 7.54
N SER A 180 -21.21 21.84 7.93
CA SER A 180 -22.24 22.83 7.64
C SER A 180 -22.88 23.26 8.97
N SER A 181 -22.91 24.56 9.26
CA SER A 181 -23.37 25.12 10.52
C SER A 181 -24.47 26.17 10.30
N THR A 182 -25.46 26.14 11.18
CA THR A 182 -26.53 27.15 11.27
C THR A 182 -26.40 28.00 12.53
N VAL A 183 -25.33 27.86 13.34
CA VAL A 183 -25.17 28.52 14.64
C VAL A 183 -25.18 30.03 14.49
N ASP A 184 -26.09 30.66 15.25
CA ASP A 184 -26.15 32.10 15.47
C ASP A 184 -26.20 32.39 16.98
N THR A 185 -25.08 32.82 17.54
CA THR A 185 -24.96 33.07 18.97
C THR A 185 -25.63 34.35 19.44
N SER A 186 -26.12 35.22 18.54
CA SER A 186 -26.80 36.45 18.89
C SER A 186 -28.29 36.24 19.23
N VAL A 187 -28.85 35.08 18.90
CA VAL A 187 -30.27 34.78 19.08
C VAL A 187 -30.42 33.50 19.93
N VAL A 188 -31.34 33.52 20.89
CA VAL A 188 -31.69 32.31 21.67
C VAL A 188 -32.42 31.31 20.78
N GLY A 189 -31.92 30.08 20.74
CA GLY A 189 -32.49 29.02 19.90
C GLY A 189 -31.72 27.72 20.00
N SER A 190 -32.15 26.72 19.24
CA SER A 190 -31.41 25.48 19.04
C SER A 190 -30.87 25.45 17.62
N TYR A 191 -29.59 25.26 17.50
CA TYR A 191 -28.86 25.29 16.24
C TYR A 191 -28.19 23.94 15.97
N THR A 192 -27.95 23.64 14.70
CA THR A 192 -27.38 22.34 14.32
C THR A 192 -26.11 22.56 13.49
N ILE A 193 -25.08 21.80 13.82
CA ILE A 193 -23.88 21.62 12.99
C ILE A 193 -23.94 20.20 12.43
N THR A 194 -23.82 20.07 11.12
CA THR A 194 -23.82 18.78 10.43
C THR A 194 -22.42 18.48 9.92
N TYR A 195 -21.93 17.27 10.20
CA TYR A 195 -20.64 16.77 9.76
C TYR A 195 -20.87 15.62 8.80
N THR A 196 -20.20 15.68 7.63
CA THR A 196 -20.22 14.63 6.62
C THR A 196 -18.79 14.30 6.21
N ALA A 197 -18.55 13.07 5.77
CA ALA A 197 -17.25 12.67 5.23
C ALA A 197 -17.45 11.71 4.06
N THR A 198 -16.56 11.80 3.08
CA THR A 198 -16.54 10.87 1.94
C THR A 198 -15.08 10.43 1.77
N ASP A 199 -14.84 9.12 1.69
CA ASP A 199 -13.50 8.58 1.48
C ASP A 199 -13.04 8.76 0.02
N ALA A 200 -11.77 8.38 -0.24
CA ALA A 200 -11.17 8.51 -1.58
C ALA A 200 -11.85 7.63 -2.64
N SER A 201 -12.53 6.56 -2.22
CA SER A 201 -13.30 5.67 -3.11
C SER A 201 -14.74 6.14 -3.36
N GLY A 202 -15.15 7.28 -2.75
CA GLY A 202 -16.48 7.86 -2.91
C GLY A 202 -17.53 7.35 -1.93
N ASN A 203 -17.17 6.54 -0.92
CA ASN A 203 -18.09 6.06 0.09
C ASN A 203 -18.38 7.15 1.12
N THR A 204 -19.64 7.56 1.24
CA THR A 204 -20.07 8.61 2.14
C THR A 204 -20.52 8.05 3.48
N ALA A 205 -20.02 8.62 4.57
CA ALA A 205 -20.45 8.31 5.93
C ALA A 205 -21.87 8.79 6.20
N THR A 206 -22.56 8.11 7.13
CA THR A 206 -23.79 8.66 7.69
C THR A 206 -23.47 10.00 8.37
N ALA A 207 -24.22 11.05 8.02
CA ALA A 207 -24.05 12.37 8.60
C ALA A 207 -24.28 12.34 10.12
N VAL A 208 -23.44 13.05 10.86
CA VAL A 208 -23.56 13.19 12.32
C VAL A 208 -23.81 14.67 12.63
N THR A 209 -24.66 14.94 13.63
CA THR A 209 -25.03 16.31 14.01
C THR A 209 -24.66 16.61 15.46
N ARG A 210 -24.29 17.87 15.69
CA ARG A 210 -24.16 18.49 17.01
C ARG A 210 -25.24 19.54 17.18
N THR A 211 -25.87 19.59 18.35
CA THR A 211 -26.85 20.59 18.75
C THR A 211 -26.27 21.52 19.78
#